data_f2bac844be925882583f728310d9f56f
#
_entry.id   f2bac844be925882583f728310d9f56f
#
_cell.length_a   1.000
_cell.length_b   1.000
_cell.length_c   1.000
_cell.angle_alpha   90.00
_cell.angle_beta   90.00
_cell.angle_gamma   90.00
#
_symmetry.space_group_name_H-M   'P 1'
#
loop_
_entity.id
_entity.type
_entity.pdbx_description
1 polymer ?
#
loop_
_entity_poly.entity_id
_entity_poly.type
_entity_poly.pdbx_seq_one_letter_code
_entity_poly.pdbx_strand_id
1 'polypeptide(L)'
;MPAAKRKPLVAVLDWKTAPASNSGVDLEAKVLGKGVHTKYYIIDTESDFTKEILGADALIVWQNTLITKRTLNRLKRCRALIRNGVGFDSVDIAAAAAREIPVCNVPDYGTEEVADHAIALTLALTRQLFPLNAEAKRPGWKLVAKDKLRRTSTLTFGVIGLGRIGTAAALRAKALGFRVMFYDPHLPNGVHKAVGIERVDSLAKLLKLSDVVSI
;
A
#
# COMPACT_ATOMS: atom_id res chain seq x y z
N MET A 1 -42.40 -9.48 -25.62
CA MET A 1 -41.84 -8.80 -24.43
C MET A 1 -40.35 -8.61 -24.67
N PRO A 2 -39.75 -7.43 -24.52
CA PRO A 2 -38.31 -7.28 -24.61
C PRO A 2 -37.69 -8.09 -23.49
N ALA A 3 -36.70 -8.92 -23.83
CA ALA A 3 -35.94 -9.71 -22.84
C ALA A 3 -35.40 -8.79 -21.75
N ALA A 4 -35.68 -9.11 -20.50
CA ALA A 4 -35.17 -8.34 -19.34
C ALA A 4 -33.65 -8.19 -19.48
N LYS A 5 -33.16 -6.95 -19.59
CA LYS A 5 -31.71 -6.68 -19.70
C LYS A 5 -31.04 -7.28 -18.47
N ARG A 6 -30.14 -8.23 -18.68
CA ARG A 6 -29.32 -8.82 -17.61
C ARG A 6 -28.60 -7.71 -16.84
N LYS A 7 -28.69 -7.74 -15.52
CA LYS A 7 -27.88 -6.85 -14.67
C LYS A 7 -26.39 -7.18 -14.85
N PRO A 8 -25.52 -6.18 -14.98
CA PRO A 8 -24.08 -6.40 -14.96
C PRO A 8 -23.63 -7.12 -13.67
N LEU A 9 -22.68 -8.02 -13.80
CA LEU A 9 -22.05 -8.71 -12.65
C LEU A 9 -20.72 -8.03 -12.33
N VAL A 10 -20.56 -7.57 -11.09
CA VAL A 10 -19.29 -7.17 -10.50
C VAL A 10 -18.84 -8.26 -9.55
N ALA A 11 -17.73 -8.92 -9.87
CA ALA A 11 -17.12 -9.93 -9.02
C ALA A 11 -16.08 -9.28 -8.12
N VAL A 12 -16.26 -9.41 -6.80
CA VAL A 12 -15.30 -8.98 -5.78
C VAL A 12 -14.46 -10.19 -5.40
N LEU A 13 -13.15 -10.11 -5.61
CA LEU A 13 -12.20 -11.20 -5.45
C LEU A 13 -11.29 -10.93 -4.25
N ASP A 14 -11.26 -11.85 -3.29
CA ASP A 14 -10.43 -11.78 -2.10
C ASP A 14 -9.79 -13.15 -1.81
N TRP A 15 -8.90 -13.28 -0.82
CA TRP A 15 -8.18 -14.52 -0.51
C TRP A 15 -8.66 -15.15 0.82
N LYS A 16 -8.38 -16.44 1.04
CA LYS A 16 -8.88 -17.22 2.19
C LYS A 16 -8.52 -16.66 3.57
N THR A 17 -7.38 -16.03 3.69
CA THR A 17 -6.89 -15.47 4.95
C THR A 17 -7.28 -14.02 5.17
N ALA A 18 -8.16 -13.48 4.31
CA ALA A 18 -8.72 -12.16 4.51
C ALA A 18 -9.40 -12.06 5.89
N PRO A 19 -9.24 -10.94 6.61
CA PRO A 19 -9.96 -10.73 7.86
C PRO A 19 -11.47 -10.93 7.68
N ALA A 20 -12.12 -11.59 8.63
CA ALA A 20 -13.56 -11.86 8.57
C ALA A 20 -14.45 -10.61 8.37
N SER A 21 -13.93 -9.43 8.69
CA SER A 21 -14.56 -8.13 8.43
C SER A 21 -14.77 -7.82 6.94
N ASN A 22 -14.07 -8.52 6.05
CA ASN A 22 -14.15 -8.32 4.60
C ASN A 22 -15.01 -9.39 3.92
N SER A 23 -15.74 -10.22 4.66
CA SER A 23 -16.49 -11.35 4.15
C SER A 23 -17.78 -10.99 3.37
N GLY A 24 -18.02 -9.72 3.08
CA GLY A 24 -19.23 -9.29 2.40
C GLY A 24 -19.00 -8.23 1.32
N VAL A 25 -19.93 -8.13 0.41
CA VAL A 25 -20.01 -7.09 -0.65
C VAL A 25 -20.89 -5.91 -0.24
N ASP A 26 -21.14 -5.74 1.04
CA ASP A 26 -22.15 -4.78 1.53
C ASP A 26 -21.82 -3.35 1.15
N LEU A 27 -20.54 -2.96 1.22
CA LEU A 27 -20.10 -1.63 0.84
C LEU A 27 -20.19 -1.42 -0.68
N GLU A 28 -19.62 -2.35 -1.43
CA GLU A 28 -19.62 -2.33 -2.90
C GLU A 28 -21.05 -2.38 -3.44
N ALA A 29 -21.90 -3.27 -2.89
CA ALA A 29 -23.30 -3.37 -3.29
C ALA A 29 -24.08 -2.09 -2.97
N LYS A 30 -23.81 -1.46 -1.82
CA LYS A 30 -24.43 -0.18 -1.44
C LYS A 30 -24.04 0.95 -2.38
N VAL A 31 -22.75 1.04 -2.74
CA VAL A 31 -22.22 2.09 -3.62
C VAL A 31 -22.67 1.89 -5.06
N LEU A 32 -22.59 0.66 -5.58
CA LEU A 32 -22.95 0.32 -6.95
C LEU A 32 -24.49 0.32 -7.18
N GLY A 33 -25.24 0.12 -6.10
CA GLY A 33 -26.69 0.20 -6.12
C GLY A 33 -27.39 -1.00 -6.79
N LYS A 34 -28.73 -0.95 -6.84
CA LYS A 34 -29.58 -2.06 -7.29
C LYS A 34 -29.49 -2.40 -8.79
N GLY A 35 -28.83 -1.54 -9.59
CA GLY A 35 -28.65 -1.74 -11.04
C GLY A 35 -27.59 -2.80 -11.38
N VAL A 36 -26.75 -3.17 -10.42
CA VAL A 36 -25.62 -4.08 -10.57
C VAL A 36 -25.82 -5.29 -9.66
N HIS A 37 -25.39 -6.46 -10.10
CA HIS A 37 -25.27 -7.64 -9.26
C HIS A 37 -23.85 -7.74 -8.74
N THR A 38 -23.65 -7.56 -7.43
CA THR A 38 -22.34 -7.65 -6.77
C THR A 38 -22.23 -8.99 -6.08
N LYS A 39 -21.13 -9.72 -6.31
CA LYS A 39 -20.91 -11.05 -5.72
C LYS A 39 -19.46 -11.22 -5.29
N TYR A 40 -19.28 -11.77 -4.09
CA TYR A 40 -17.99 -12.00 -3.45
C TYR A 40 -17.47 -13.41 -3.71
N TYR A 41 -16.18 -13.55 -3.98
CA TYR A 41 -15.51 -14.82 -4.23
C TYR A 41 -14.18 -14.88 -3.50
N ILE A 42 -13.87 -16.03 -2.94
CA ILE A 42 -12.55 -16.34 -2.40
C ILE A 42 -11.70 -16.98 -3.49
N ILE A 43 -10.56 -16.38 -3.79
CA ILE A 43 -9.65 -16.76 -4.87
C ILE A 43 -8.22 -16.78 -4.33
N ASP A 44 -7.60 -17.95 -4.26
CA ASP A 44 -6.20 -18.07 -3.89
C ASP A 44 -5.29 -18.10 -5.13
N THR A 45 -5.75 -18.68 -6.21
CA THR A 45 -4.98 -18.87 -7.44
C THR A 45 -5.82 -18.62 -8.69
N GLU A 46 -5.18 -18.44 -9.84
CA GLU A 46 -5.88 -18.30 -11.13
C GLU A 46 -6.74 -19.52 -11.53
N SER A 47 -6.50 -20.71 -10.95
CA SER A 47 -7.33 -21.90 -11.16
C SER A 47 -8.71 -21.79 -10.54
N ASP A 48 -8.87 -20.95 -9.52
CA ASP A 48 -10.15 -20.76 -8.80
C ASP A 48 -11.15 -19.89 -9.59
N PHE A 49 -10.73 -19.33 -10.71
CA PHE A 49 -11.60 -18.53 -11.58
C PHE A 49 -12.68 -19.39 -12.25
N THR A 50 -13.87 -19.37 -11.69
CA THR A 50 -15.05 -20.07 -12.19
C THR A 50 -15.54 -19.46 -13.52
N LYS A 51 -16.43 -20.18 -14.22
CA LYS A 51 -17.09 -19.64 -15.44
C LYS A 51 -17.87 -18.36 -15.14
N GLU A 52 -18.41 -18.23 -13.93
CA GLU A 52 -19.16 -17.05 -13.50
C GLU A 52 -18.25 -15.83 -13.36
N ILE A 53 -17.11 -15.96 -12.65
CA ILE A 53 -16.11 -14.89 -12.52
C ILE A 53 -15.57 -14.47 -13.88
N LEU A 54 -15.22 -15.45 -14.74
CA LEU A 54 -14.73 -15.18 -16.09
C LEU A 54 -15.78 -14.50 -17.02
N GLY A 55 -17.04 -14.60 -16.65
CA GLY A 55 -18.16 -13.93 -17.32
C GLY A 55 -18.57 -12.60 -16.67
N ALA A 56 -17.86 -12.11 -15.65
CA ALA A 56 -18.17 -10.85 -15.00
C ALA A 56 -17.94 -9.64 -15.93
N ASP A 57 -18.69 -8.59 -15.69
CA ASP A 57 -18.60 -7.32 -16.44
C ASP A 57 -17.55 -6.38 -15.83
N ALA A 58 -17.21 -6.54 -14.54
CA ALA A 58 -16.08 -5.89 -13.88
C ALA A 58 -15.55 -6.77 -12.74
N LEU A 59 -14.28 -6.54 -12.40
CA LEU A 59 -13.63 -7.19 -11.26
C LEU A 59 -13.17 -6.12 -10.27
N ILE A 60 -13.43 -6.36 -8.96
CA ILE A 60 -12.78 -5.67 -7.86
C ILE A 60 -11.85 -6.69 -7.21
N VAL A 61 -10.55 -6.38 -7.16
CA VAL A 61 -9.50 -7.34 -6.76
C VAL A 61 -8.79 -6.84 -5.52
N TRP A 62 -8.80 -7.64 -4.46
CA TRP A 62 -8.06 -7.39 -3.22
C TRP A 62 -6.61 -7.86 -3.32
N GLN A 63 -5.83 -7.76 -2.24
CA GLN A 63 -4.37 -7.72 -2.23
C GLN A 63 -3.64 -8.86 -2.97
N ASN A 64 -3.96 -10.11 -2.73
CA ASN A 64 -3.11 -11.24 -3.14
C ASN A 64 -3.56 -11.96 -4.41
N THR A 65 -4.61 -11.49 -5.06
CA THR A 65 -5.12 -12.14 -6.27
C THR A 65 -4.33 -11.71 -7.50
N LEU A 66 -3.60 -12.64 -8.10
CA LEU A 66 -2.88 -12.40 -9.35
C LEU A 66 -3.84 -12.39 -10.54
N ILE A 67 -3.71 -11.39 -11.39
CA ILE A 67 -4.45 -11.25 -12.66
C ILE A 67 -3.42 -11.17 -13.79
N THR A 68 -3.01 -12.34 -14.26
CA THR A 68 -2.02 -12.42 -15.34
C THR A 68 -2.68 -12.35 -16.72
N LYS A 69 -1.86 -12.26 -17.77
CA LYS A 69 -2.30 -12.36 -19.16
C LYS A 69 -3.20 -13.59 -19.41
N ARG A 70 -2.91 -14.71 -18.72
CA ARG A 70 -3.70 -15.94 -18.84
C ARG A 70 -5.14 -15.73 -18.37
N THR A 71 -5.34 -15.13 -17.20
CA THR A 71 -6.68 -14.82 -16.69
C THR A 71 -7.35 -13.75 -17.54
N LEU A 72 -6.65 -12.66 -17.85
CA LEU A 72 -7.18 -11.59 -18.71
C LEU A 72 -7.72 -12.14 -20.04
N ASN A 73 -7.01 -13.05 -20.70
CA ASN A 73 -7.46 -13.67 -21.98
C ASN A 73 -8.73 -14.52 -21.84
N ARG A 74 -9.04 -14.99 -20.63
CA ARG A 74 -10.24 -15.79 -20.35
C ARG A 74 -11.46 -14.92 -20.00
N LEU A 75 -11.27 -13.67 -19.61
CA LEU A 75 -12.35 -12.73 -19.31
C LEU A 75 -13.10 -12.37 -20.60
N LYS A 76 -14.39 -12.67 -20.64
CA LYS A 76 -15.18 -12.51 -21.89
C LYS A 76 -15.83 -11.14 -22.02
N ARG A 77 -16.15 -10.47 -20.91
CA ARG A 77 -16.98 -9.27 -20.90
C ARG A 77 -16.49 -8.21 -19.93
N CYS A 78 -15.36 -8.44 -19.27
CA CYS A 78 -14.79 -7.50 -18.32
C CYS A 78 -14.45 -6.18 -19.02
N ARG A 79 -15.01 -5.10 -18.51
CA ARG A 79 -14.84 -3.73 -19.03
C ARG A 79 -14.07 -2.82 -18.10
N ALA A 80 -13.82 -3.27 -16.87
CA ALA A 80 -13.01 -2.55 -15.90
C ALA A 80 -12.47 -3.53 -14.83
N LEU A 81 -11.26 -3.27 -14.37
CA LEU A 81 -10.63 -3.96 -13.26
C LEU A 81 -10.21 -2.92 -12.21
N ILE A 82 -10.67 -3.09 -11.00
CA ILE A 82 -10.35 -2.22 -9.88
C ILE A 82 -9.47 -3.01 -8.91
N ARG A 83 -8.22 -2.60 -8.74
CA ARG A 83 -7.38 -3.09 -7.66
C ARG A 83 -7.70 -2.31 -6.39
N ASN A 84 -8.31 -2.95 -5.41
CA ASN A 84 -8.72 -2.31 -4.16
C ASN A 84 -7.51 -2.12 -3.23
N GLY A 85 -6.69 -1.16 -3.55
CA GLY A 85 -5.48 -0.76 -2.83
C GLY A 85 -4.51 0.05 -3.68
N VAL A 86 -3.39 0.48 -3.09
CA VAL A 86 -2.41 1.38 -3.74
C VAL A 86 -1.60 0.66 -4.81
N GLY A 87 -0.95 -0.46 -4.44
CA GLY A 87 -0.12 -1.24 -5.37
C GLY A 87 -0.96 -2.01 -6.39
N PHE A 88 -0.46 -2.18 -7.59
CA PHE A 88 -1.14 -2.89 -8.68
C PHE A 88 -0.24 -3.93 -9.37
N ASP A 89 0.84 -4.32 -8.72
CA ASP A 89 1.84 -5.29 -9.24
C ASP A 89 1.22 -6.67 -9.47
N SER A 90 0.10 -6.97 -8.81
CA SER A 90 -0.64 -8.22 -9.01
C SER A 90 -1.43 -8.27 -10.32
N VAL A 91 -1.47 -7.18 -11.11
CA VAL A 91 -2.21 -7.10 -12.37
C VAL A 91 -1.26 -6.87 -13.53
N ASP A 92 -1.34 -7.71 -14.56
CA ASP A 92 -0.61 -7.51 -15.82
C ASP A 92 -1.25 -6.36 -16.62
N ILE A 93 -0.74 -5.14 -16.35
CA ILE A 93 -1.24 -3.89 -16.94
C ILE A 93 -1.11 -3.89 -18.45
N ALA A 94 0.00 -4.42 -18.99
CA ALA A 94 0.24 -4.45 -20.43
C ALA A 94 -0.77 -5.37 -21.13
N ALA A 95 -1.06 -6.53 -20.55
CA ALA A 95 -2.06 -7.45 -21.08
C ALA A 95 -3.49 -6.90 -20.92
N ALA A 96 -3.79 -6.16 -19.86
CA ALA A 96 -5.08 -5.49 -19.69
C ALA A 96 -5.28 -4.39 -20.74
N ALA A 97 -4.26 -3.55 -20.97
CA ALA A 97 -4.28 -2.50 -21.98
C ALA A 97 -4.46 -3.06 -23.40
N ALA A 98 -3.77 -4.17 -23.74
CA ALA A 98 -3.94 -4.84 -25.04
C ALA A 98 -5.38 -5.37 -25.27
N ARG A 99 -6.19 -5.45 -24.23
CA ARG A 99 -7.60 -5.85 -24.26
C ARG A 99 -8.57 -4.69 -24.02
N GLU A 100 -8.05 -3.48 -23.99
CA GLU A 100 -8.84 -2.27 -23.71
C GLU A 100 -9.60 -2.33 -22.38
N ILE A 101 -9.04 -3.07 -21.38
CA ILE A 101 -9.60 -3.15 -20.04
C ILE A 101 -8.87 -2.12 -19.17
N PRO A 102 -9.53 -1.01 -18.78
CA PRO A 102 -8.95 -0.05 -17.86
C PRO A 102 -8.72 -0.69 -16.49
N VAL A 103 -7.54 -0.41 -15.91
CA VAL A 103 -7.19 -0.82 -14.56
C VAL A 103 -7.11 0.41 -13.68
N CYS A 104 -7.90 0.42 -12.62
CA CYS A 104 -7.93 1.48 -11.61
C CYS A 104 -7.38 0.96 -10.29
N ASN A 105 -6.82 1.85 -9.46
CA ASN A 105 -6.42 1.56 -8.10
C ASN A 105 -6.99 2.59 -7.11
N VAL A 106 -6.74 2.41 -5.80
CA VAL A 106 -7.08 3.37 -4.74
C VAL A 106 -5.77 3.97 -4.21
N PRO A 107 -5.35 5.16 -4.72
CA PRO A 107 -3.95 5.56 -4.65
C PRO A 107 -3.49 6.19 -3.33
N ASP A 108 -4.38 6.63 -2.43
CA ASP A 108 -4.00 7.50 -1.31
C ASP A 108 -4.64 7.17 0.05
N TYR A 109 -5.50 6.16 0.13
CA TYR A 109 -6.23 5.82 1.36
C TYR A 109 -5.33 5.49 2.56
N GLY A 110 -4.13 5.00 2.33
CA GLY A 110 -3.19 4.57 3.37
C GLY A 110 -1.96 5.47 3.50
N THR A 111 -1.97 6.66 2.91
CA THR A 111 -0.80 7.56 2.91
C THR A 111 -0.41 7.98 4.33
N GLU A 112 -1.38 8.33 5.15
CA GLU A 112 -1.15 8.77 6.52
C GLU A 112 -0.81 7.60 7.43
N GLU A 113 -1.57 6.52 7.38
CA GLU A 113 -1.40 5.33 8.22
C GLU A 113 -0.02 4.67 8.02
N VAL A 114 0.42 4.54 6.77
CA VAL A 114 1.73 3.94 6.49
C VAL A 114 2.86 4.88 6.91
N ALA A 115 2.72 6.19 6.70
CA ALA A 115 3.69 7.17 7.17
C ALA A 115 3.76 7.21 8.69
N ASP A 116 2.62 7.19 9.39
CA ASP A 116 2.54 7.14 10.85
C ASP A 116 3.19 5.87 11.40
N HIS A 117 2.94 4.73 10.75
CA HIS A 117 3.56 3.47 11.14
C HIS A 117 5.08 3.47 10.97
N ALA A 118 5.59 4.02 9.84
CA ALA A 118 7.04 4.18 9.62
C ALA A 118 7.68 5.03 10.73
N ILE A 119 7.03 6.11 11.15
CA ILE A 119 7.50 6.95 12.26
C ILE A 119 7.40 6.24 13.60
N ALA A 120 6.31 5.51 13.86
CA ALA A 120 6.15 4.72 15.08
C ALA A 120 7.27 3.68 15.24
N LEU A 121 7.59 2.94 14.18
CA LEU A 121 8.70 2.00 14.15
C LEU A 121 10.05 2.71 14.36
N THR A 122 10.27 3.84 13.71
CA THR A 122 11.49 4.66 13.86
C THR A 122 11.70 5.08 15.31
N LEU A 123 10.67 5.61 15.94
CA LEU A 123 10.73 6.01 17.36
C LEU A 123 10.88 4.81 18.28
N ALA A 124 10.20 3.71 18.02
CA ALA A 124 10.33 2.48 18.81
C ALA A 124 11.76 1.96 18.81
N LEU A 125 12.43 1.98 17.67
CA LEU A 125 13.82 1.54 17.52
C LEU A 125 14.81 2.56 18.12
N THR A 126 14.73 3.82 17.73
CA THR A 126 15.68 4.86 18.15
C THR A 126 15.57 5.21 19.63
N ARG A 127 14.37 5.06 20.22
CA ARG A 127 14.12 5.25 21.66
C ARG A 127 14.17 3.95 22.47
N GLN A 128 14.46 2.81 21.82
CA GLN A 128 14.55 1.49 22.48
C GLN A 128 13.29 1.14 23.29
N LEU A 129 12.09 1.44 22.77
CA LEU A 129 10.85 1.27 23.52
C LEU A 129 10.63 -0.16 23.98
N PHE A 130 10.88 -1.16 23.13
CA PHE A 130 10.66 -2.57 23.48
C PHE A 130 11.59 -3.07 24.59
N PRO A 131 12.94 -2.92 24.50
CA PRO A 131 13.83 -3.35 25.58
C PRO A 131 13.59 -2.56 26.87
N LEU A 132 13.33 -1.26 26.81
CA LEU A 132 13.05 -0.46 28.00
C LEU A 132 11.71 -0.84 28.64
N ASN A 133 10.67 -1.14 27.86
CA ASN A 133 9.40 -1.64 28.39
C ASN A 133 9.57 -3.02 29.06
N ALA A 134 10.36 -3.91 28.46
CA ALA A 134 10.65 -5.21 29.07
C ALA A 134 11.39 -5.06 30.40
N GLU A 135 12.37 -4.16 30.47
CA GLU A 135 13.13 -3.89 31.68
C GLU A 135 12.29 -3.21 32.77
N ALA A 136 11.43 -2.26 32.41
CA ALA A 136 10.56 -1.57 33.36
C ALA A 136 9.57 -2.50 34.08
N LYS A 137 9.24 -3.65 33.48
CA LYS A 137 8.37 -4.67 34.07
C LYS A 137 9.09 -5.60 35.07
N ARG A 138 10.42 -5.52 35.19
CA ARG A 138 11.20 -6.35 36.14
C ARG A 138 11.24 -5.72 37.50
N PRO A 139 11.17 -6.51 38.62
CA PRO A 139 11.41 -6.00 39.95
C PRO A 139 12.82 -5.38 40.05
N GLY A 140 12.94 -4.18 40.64
CA GLY A 140 14.21 -3.50 40.78
C GLY A 140 14.83 -3.05 39.45
N TRP A 141 14.02 -2.65 38.49
CA TRP A 141 14.46 -2.21 37.17
C TRP A 141 15.61 -1.20 37.20
N LYS A 142 16.50 -1.33 36.23
CA LYS A 142 17.64 -0.41 36.06
C LYS A 142 17.61 0.18 34.66
N LEU A 143 18.05 1.44 34.52
CA LEU A 143 18.17 2.08 33.22
C LEU A 143 19.36 1.49 32.43
N VAL A 144 19.15 0.43 31.68
CA VAL A 144 20.18 -0.37 31.01
C VAL A 144 20.70 0.26 29.70
N ALA A 145 19.94 1.12 29.06
CA ALA A 145 20.20 1.57 27.70
C ALA A 145 20.79 3.00 27.60
N LYS A 146 21.26 3.56 28.72
CA LYS A 146 21.67 4.97 28.83
C LYS A 146 22.68 5.41 27.77
N ASP A 147 23.67 4.58 27.48
CA ASP A 147 24.81 4.94 26.61
C ASP A 147 24.53 4.74 25.10
N LYS A 148 23.40 4.15 24.75
CA LYS A 148 23.02 3.86 23.35
C LYS A 148 21.94 4.77 22.79
N LEU A 149 21.32 5.61 23.64
CA LEU A 149 20.27 6.51 23.23
C LEU A 149 20.84 7.81 22.69
N ARG A 150 20.72 8.02 21.40
CA ARG A 150 21.07 9.28 20.75
C ARG A 150 19.88 10.23 20.71
N ARG A 151 20.13 11.52 20.72
CA ARG A 151 19.10 12.54 20.52
C ARG A 151 18.58 12.49 19.08
N THR A 152 17.28 12.60 18.89
CA THR A 152 16.63 12.60 17.56
C THR A 152 17.25 13.66 16.64
N SER A 153 17.56 14.84 17.18
CA SER A 153 18.18 15.94 16.43
C SER A 153 19.61 15.65 15.92
N THR A 154 20.26 14.59 16.40
CA THR A 154 21.56 14.14 15.90
C THR A 154 21.46 12.97 14.94
N LEU A 155 20.25 12.52 14.63
CA LEU A 155 19.98 11.40 13.75
C LEU A 155 19.52 11.87 12.38
N THR A 156 19.95 11.15 11.35
CA THR A 156 19.55 11.36 9.98
C THR A 156 18.52 10.31 9.54
N PHE A 157 17.35 10.78 9.09
CA PHE A 157 16.30 9.96 8.52
C PHE A 157 16.40 10.02 6.99
N GLY A 158 16.78 8.93 6.35
CA GLY A 158 16.87 8.79 4.90
C GLY A 158 15.61 8.19 4.32
N VAL A 159 15.10 8.76 3.22
CA VAL A 159 13.91 8.27 2.52
C VAL A 159 14.29 7.84 1.12
N ILE A 160 13.97 6.60 0.76
CA ILE A 160 14.10 6.08 -0.60
C ILE A 160 12.73 6.19 -1.25
N GLY A 161 12.59 7.10 -2.21
CA GLY A 161 11.31 7.39 -2.86
C GLY A 161 10.49 8.46 -2.12
N LEU A 162 10.45 9.67 -2.65
CA LEU A 162 9.67 10.78 -2.08
C LEU A 162 8.31 10.92 -2.79
N GLY A 163 7.58 9.78 -2.89
CA GLY A 163 6.18 9.74 -3.33
C GLY A 163 5.22 10.22 -2.25
N ARG A 164 3.94 9.85 -2.33
CA ARG A 164 2.91 10.25 -1.33
C ARG A 164 3.31 9.86 0.10
N ILE A 165 3.58 8.58 0.33
CA ILE A 165 3.93 8.02 1.64
C ILE A 165 5.29 8.54 2.10
N GLY A 166 6.32 8.49 1.23
CA GLY A 166 7.66 8.97 1.56
C GLY A 166 7.69 10.44 1.94
N THR A 167 6.92 11.29 1.25
CA THR A 167 6.77 12.72 1.60
C THR A 167 6.11 12.88 2.97
N ALA A 168 5.01 12.14 3.21
CA ALA A 168 4.30 12.21 4.50
C ALA A 168 5.19 11.76 5.67
N ALA A 169 5.96 10.66 5.51
CA ALA A 169 6.92 10.20 6.51
C ALA A 169 8.07 11.19 6.72
N ALA A 170 8.63 11.73 5.64
CA ALA A 170 9.71 12.72 5.68
C ALA A 170 9.33 13.99 6.45
N LEU A 171 8.13 14.52 6.21
CA LEU A 171 7.64 15.71 6.90
C LEU A 171 7.41 15.45 8.39
N ARG A 172 6.89 14.28 8.75
CA ARG A 172 6.74 13.86 10.16
C ARG A 172 8.08 13.69 10.86
N ALA A 173 9.04 13.05 10.21
CA ALA A 173 10.40 12.91 10.74
C ALA A 173 11.06 14.28 10.94
N LYS A 174 10.89 15.22 10.00
CA LYS A 174 11.37 16.60 10.12
C LYS A 174 10.74 17.33 11.31
N ALA A 175 9.43 17.19 11.52
CA ALA A 175 8.72 17.79 12.65
C ALA A 175 9.20 17.24 14.01
N LEU A 176 9.66 15.97 14.05
CA LEU A 176 10.26 15.35 15.22
C LEU A 176 11.73 15.73 15.45
N GLY A 177 12.30 16.58 14.57
CA GLY A 177 13.65 17.10 14.71
C GLY A 177 14.75 16.25 14.09
N PHE A 178 14.45 15.23 13.27
CA PHE A 178 15.47 14.53 12.50
C PHE A 178 16.05 15.46 11.42
N ARG A 179 17.33 15.27 11.09
CA ARG A 179 17.83 15.69 9.79
C ARG A 179 17.24 14.75 8.75
N VAL A 180 16.54 15.27 7.74
CA VAL A 180 15.87 14.45 6.73
C VAL A 180 16.53 14.65 5.39
N MET A 181 16.84 13.54 4.70
CA MET A 181 17.30 13.54 3.32
C MET A 181 16.59 12.46 2.51
N PHE A 182 16.53 12.60 1.20
CA PHE A 182 15.93 11.61 0.33
C PHE A 182 16.74 11.35 -0.92
N TYR A 183 16.56 10.16 -1.47
CA TYR A 183 16.97 9.78 -2.82
C TYR A 183 15.73 9.34 -3.61
N ASP A 184 15.51 9.99 -4.77
CA ASP A 184 14.48 9.62 -5.73
C ASP A 184 14.95 10.05 -7.13
N PRO A 185 15.25 9.07 -8.03
CA PRO A 185 15.74 9.37 -9.38
C PRO A 185 14.63 9.86 -10.32
N HIS A 186 13.35 9.67 -9.97
CA HIS A 186 12.21 9.95 -10.84
C HIS A 186 11.61 11.34 -10.62
N LEU A 187 11.94 12.00 -9.52
CA LEU A 187 11.38 13.30 -9.22
C LEU A 187 12.11 14.43 -9.95
N PRO A 188 11.39 15.43 -10.47
CA PRO A 188 11.99 16.57 -11.13
C PRO A 188 12.84 17.40 -10.18
N ASN A 189 13.73 18.23 -10.76
CA ASN A 189 14.52 19.17 -10.00
C ASN A 189 13.61 20.24 -9.35
N GLY A 190 13.96 20.64 -8.13
CA GLY A 190 13.20 21.67 -7.39
C GLY A 190 12.24 21.13 -6.33
N VAL A 191 11.79 19.88 -6.40
CA VAL A 191 10.90 19.28 -5.39
C VAL A 191 11.48 19.40 -3.98
N HIS A 192 12.78 19.15 -3.82
CA HIS A 192 13.49 19.29 -2.53
C HIS A 192 13.38 20.69 -1.92
N LYS A 193 13.34 21.73 -2.77
CA LYS A 193 13.17 23.11 -2.31
C LYS A 193 11.75 23.36 -1.82
N ALA A 194 10.75 22.83 -2.52
CA ALA A 194 9.34 23.01 -2.15
C ALA A 194 9.00 22.36 -0.80
N VAL A 195 9.55 21.16 -0.52
CA VAL A 195 9.30 20.45 0.74
C VAL A 195 10.33 20.76 1.83
N GLY A 196 11.41 21.46 1.48
CA GLY A 196 12.50 21.81 2.39
C GLY A 196 13.21 20.58 2.99
N ILE A 197 13.47 19.56 2.15
CA ILE A 197 14.17 18.32 2.50
C ILE A 197 15.38 18.16 1.57
N GLU A 198 16.51 17.76 2.12
CA GLU A 198 17.76 17.61 1.37
C GLU A 198 17.66 16.44 0.38
N ARG A 199 17.98 16.70 -0.90
CA ARG A 199 18.10 15.64 -1.92
C ARG A 199 19.55 15.19 -2.03
N VAL A 200 19.80 13.88 -2.05
CA VAL A 200 21.11 13.31 -2.36
C VAL A 200 21.14 12.69 -3.74
N ASP A 201 22.32 12.65 -4.36
CA ASP A 201 22.51 12.31 -5.77
C ASP A 201 22.53 10.80 -6.02
N SER A 202 22.73 9.99 -4.97
CA SER A 202 22.82 8.53 -5.12
C SER A 202 22.28 7.79 -3.89
N LEU A 203 21.79 6.58 -4.14
CA LEU A 203 21.35 5.67 -3.08
C LEU A 203 22.49 5.35 -2.12
N ALA A 204 23.69 5.10 -2.63
CA ALA A 204 24.85 4.82 -1.80
C ALA A 204 25.17 5.97 -0.82
N LYS A 205 25.06 7.22 -1.27
CA LYS A 205 25.25 8.40 -0.42
C LYS A 205 24.15 8.50 0.65
N LEU A 206 22.88 8.24 0.28
CA LEU A 206 21.78 8.20 1.25
C LEU A 206 22.08 7.17 2.37
N LEU A 207 22.37 5.92 1.98
CA LEU A 207 22.61 4.84 2.92
C LEU A 207 23.80 5.12 3.85
N LYS A 208 24.87 5.70 3.30
CA LYS A 208 26.07 6.06 4.08
C LYS A 208 25.79 7.12 5.14
N LEU A 209 24.88 8.05 4.89
CA LEU A 209 24.63 9.20 5.75
C LEU A 209 23.43 9.01 6.67
N SER A 210 22.63 7.98 6.49
CA SER A 210 21.40 7.75 7.25
C SER A 210 21.65 6.87 8.46
N ASP A 211 21.07 7.26 9.60
CA ASP A 211 20.96 6.42 10.80
C ASP A 211 19.70 5.54 10.74
N VAL A 212 18.65 6.02 10.07
CA VAL A 212 17.38 5.32 9.82
C VAL A 212 17.04 5.45 8.34
N VAL A 213 16.56 4.36 7.72
CA VAL A 213 16.13 4.35 6.32
C VAL A 213 14.69 3.89 6.26
N SER A 214 13.86 4.68 5.54
CA SER A 214 12.49 4.35 5.15
C SER A 214 12.44 4.15 3.63
N ILE A 215 11.72 3.09 3.21
CA ILE A 215 11.57 2.71 1.81
C ILE A 215 10.09 2.79 1.45
#